data_051014d529d1986d97b8412a99ace2c4
#
_entry.id   051014d529d1986d97b8412a99ace2c4
#
_cell.length_a   1.000
_cell.length_b   1.000
_cell.length_c   1.000
_cell.angle_alpha   90.00
_cell.angle_beta   90.00
_cell.angle_gamma   90.00
#
_symmetry.space_group_name_H-M   'P 1'
#
loop_
_entity.id
_entity.type
_entity.pdbx_description
1 polymer ?
#
loop_
_entity_poly.entity_id
_entity_poly.type
_entity_poly.pdbx_seq_one_letter_code
_entity_poly.pdbx_strand_id
1 'polypeptide(L)'
;MNAQRIFSLSLSLITAAVLSACVSENDTSSKEPASSLTEPASIPARRAEGESKVLSDYGQYQGALDAAKRGDDMWVQQFLAQAGDSAMAETVRNEWLKSLGARGQWDVFRQENKKLNAAGRVQEVQCYAELSSGSYNMAAELVRVTNKLPAGCTRLVESAASAGRLNSNDAWRRVRGLLSNSQTSDARSLAAALGSPFEGGSQGAREYSLLNVIGKDARKSSSAASTLSSMESGLSREQSSFAWGVLGLYQAQNQNMQTALSYYNRVSDRKQLTDEQFEWYARAALRLQRWNELSGIIQQMPDNLQKDPTWQYWLGRSYAAQGNQSRAKDMYEKAAASGRNFYAVLAGEELGRRINTKNNVSDADKKDVRRMADDGAIKRALVLFKNSQSSNDAKMRRQAQAEWRFATRDFNEDNLLTAAQVAFENQFYDMAINSADRTERKLNYNLRYLSPFKETTVRYASQAGIDPAWVYGLIRQESRFVMGAQSSVGAQGLMQVMPATAREIAGKIGMSSSELYTMDGNIRMGTWYMADAKRRLQNNEVMATAGYNAGPGRARNWQASTPLEGAIYAETIPFTETRDYVKKVMTNATYYASLFNEPQTSLKQRMGTVPGRY
;
A
#
# COMPACT_ATOMS: atom_id res chain seq x y z
N MET A 1 -12.72 31.30 34.94
CA MET A 1 -12.60 29.92 35.51
C MET A 1 -13.45 28.99 34.67
N ASN A 2 -12.87 27.92 34.17
CA ASN A 2 -13.49 26.77 33.50
C ASN A 2 -14.12 26.94 32.11
N ALA A 3 -13.24 26.93 31.10
CA ALA A 3 -13.57 26.58 29.73
C ALA A 3 -12.38 25.84 29.05
N GLN A 4 -11.78 24.86 29.73
CA GLN A 4 -10.59 24.14 29.23
C GLN A 4 -10.63 22.62 29.43
N ARG A 5 -11.81 22.01 29.54
CA ARG A 5 -11.92 20.56 29.81
C ARG A 5 -12.96 19.79 28.99
N ILE A 6 -13.20 20.13 27.71
CA ILE A 6 -14.08 19.34 26.84
C ILE A 6 -13.48 19.13 25.43
N PHE A 7 -12.17 18.92 25.31
CA PHE A 7 -11.56 18.68 24.00
C PHE A 7 -10.59 17.48 23.97
N SER A 8 -10.70 16.53 24.90
CA SER A 8 -9.73 15.42 24.94
C SER A 8 -10.31 14.01 24.81
N LEU A 9 -11.57 13.83 24.36
CA LEU A 9 -12.18 12.50 24.39
C LEU A 9 -12.90 12.05 23.10
N SER A 10 -12.66 12.68 21.95
CA SER A 10 -13.30 12.23 20.70
C SER A 10 -12.35 12.01 19.51
N LEU A 11 -11.04 11.88 19.72
CA LEU A 11 -10.08 11.74 18.63
C LEU A 11 -9.30 10.41 18.63
N SER A 12 -9.74 9.40 19.36
CA SER A 12 -9.01 8.13 19.47
C SER A 12 -9.58 6.99 18.62
N LEU A 13 -10.41 7.28 17.61
CA LEU A 13 -11.04 6.26 16.75
C LEU A 13 -11.03 6.61 15.26
N ILE A 14 -10.03 7.36 14.80
CA ILE A 14 -9.83 7.57 13.36
C ILE A 14 -8.48 6.97 12.95
N THR A 15 -8.34 5.70 13.18
CA THR A 15 -7.24 4.89 12.64
C THR A 15 -7.82 3.60 12.17
N ALA A 16 -8.41 3.61 11.01
CA ALA A 16 -8.48 2.47 10.10
C ALA A 16 -9.32 2.87 8.90
N ALA A 17 -8.73 2.69 7.76
CA ALA A 17 -9.40 2.59 6.49
C ALA A 17 -9.60 3.89 5.70
N VAL A 18 -8.53 4.53 5.26
CA VAL A 18 -8.44 4.88 3.87
C VAL A 18 -7.91 3.63 3.19
N LEU A 19 -8.73 2.63 3.16
CA LEU A 19 -8.46 1.46 2.38
C LEU A 19 -9.17 1.61 1.06
N SER A 20 -8.34 1.57 0.09
CA SER A 20 -8.64 0.93 -1.15
C SER A 20 -9.14 1.78 -2.26
N ALA A 21 -8.21 2.51 -2.76
CA ALA A 21 -7.99 2.49 -4.19
C ALA A 21 -6.51 2.24 -4.53
N CYS A 22 -5.67 1.99 -3.55
CA CYS A 22 -4.28 1.60 -3.77
C CYS A 22 -4.08 0.15 -3.32
N VAL A 23 -4.36 -0.79 -4.21
CA VAL A 23 -3.66 -2.06 -4.15
C VAL A 23 -2.19 -1.71 -4.37
N SER A 24 -1.38 -1.90 -3.34
CA SER A 24 0.05 -1.98 -3.53
C SER A 24 0.30 -3.22 -4.37
N GLU A 25 0.42 -3.04 -5.68
CA GLU A 25 1.02 -4.05 -6.52
C GLU A 25 2.47 -4.16 -6.07
N ASN A 26 2.77 -5.19 -5.30
CA ASN A 26 4.13 -5.69 -5.21
C ASN A 26 4.44 -6.29 -6.57
N ASP A 27 5.11 -5.51 -7.39
CA ASP A 27 5.68 -5.94 -8.65
C ASP A 27 6.84 -6.91 -8.36
N THR A 28 6.55 -8.18 -8.32
CA THR A 28 7.56 -9.22 -8.52
C THR A 28 7.66 -9.47 -10.03
N SER A 29 8.34 -8.58 -10.72
CA SER A 29 8.73 -8.84 -12.10
C SER A 29 9.93 -9.81 -12.13
N SER A 30 9.65 -11.08 -12.40
CA SER A 30 10.67 -12.00 -12.89
C SER A 30 11.15 -11.50 -14.25
N LYS A 31 12.44 -11.16 -14.36
CA LYS A 31 13.09 -10.82 -15.63
C LYS A 31 13.11 -12.04 -16.54
N GLU A 32 12.34 -12.06 -17.59
CA GLU A 32 12.63 -12.85 -18.77
C GLU A 32 13.52 -12.07 -19.75
N PRO A 33 14.41 -12.75 -20.49
CA PRO A 33 15.38 -12.10 -21.36
C PRO A 33 14.71 -11.50 -22.61
N ALA A 34 15.23 -10.38 -23.05
CA ALA A 34 14.79 -9.65 -24.23
C ALA A 34 14.67 -10.57 -25.46
N SER A 35 13.46 -10.82 -25.89
CA SER A 35 13.19 -11.44 -27.18
C SER A 35 12.72 -10.40 -28.18
N SER A 36 13.36 -10.46 -29.34
CA SER A 36 13.02 -9.95 -30.68
C SER A 36 11.87 -8.96 -30.82
N LEU A 37 12.08 -7.96 -31.67
CA LEU A 37 11.09 -7.06 -32.26
C LEU A 37 9.89 -7.88 -32.80
N THR A 38 8.89 -8.07 -31.95
CA THR A 38 7.60 -8.62 -32.36
C THR A 38 6.71 -7.46 -32.83
N GLU A 39 5.97 -7.73 -33.90
CA GLU A 39 4.92 -6.84 -34.41
C GLU A 39 4.04 -6.32 -33.26
N PRO A 40 3.53 -5.09 -33.36
CA PRO A 40 2.63 -4.57 -32.32
C PRO A 40 1.45 -5.53 -32.15
N ALA A 41 1.24 -5.99 -30.94
CA ALA A 41 0.15 -6.91 -30.64
C ALA A 41 -1.16 -6.25 -31.09
N SER A 42 -1.99 -7.03 -31.80
CA SER A 42 -3.28 -6.54 -32.27
C SER A 42 -4.17 -6.15 -31.09
N ILE A 43 -4.89 -5.04 -31.23
CA ILE A 43 -5.90 -4.62 -30.26
C ILE A 43 -6.92 -5.74 -30.10
N PRO A 44 -7.24 -6.15 -28.87
CA PRO A 44 -8.25 -7.17 -28.62
C PRO A 44 -9.58 -6.84 -29.30
N ALA A 45 -10.22 -7.82 -29.88
CA ALA A 45 -11.52 -7.70 -30.55
C ALA A 45 -12.55 -8.63 -29.91
N ARG A 46 -12.67 -8.57 -28.59
CA ARG A 46 -13.63 -9.36 -27.82
C ARG A 46 -15.05 -8.87 -28.09
N ARG A 47 -15.97 -9.82 -28.22
CA ARG A 47 -17.38 -9.51 -28.53
C ARG A 47 -18.00 -8.68 -27.41
N ALA A 48 -18.63 -7.56 -27.78
CA ALA A 48 -19.37 -6.73 -26.84
C ALA A 48 -20.70 -7.39 -26.46
N GLU A 49 -21.03 -7.29 -25.18
CA GLU A 49 -22.34 -7.64 -24.64
C GLU A 49 -23.23 -6.37 -24.62
N GLY A 50 -24.53 -6.57 -24.69
CA GLY A 50 -25.47 -5.46 -24.55
C GLY A 50 -25.47 -4.88 -23.13
N GLU A 51 -25.75 -3.59 -22.99
CA GLU A 51 -25.78 -2.89 -21.70
C GLU A 51 -26.70 -3.58 -20.69
N SER A 52 -27.91 -3.99 -21.14
CA SER A 52 -28.90 -4.69 -20.28
C SER A 52 -28.34 -5.98 -19.69
N LYS A 53 -27.54 -6.72 -20.46
CA LYS A 53 -26.93 -7.97 -19.97
C LYS A 53 -25.87 -7.67 -18.92
N VAL A 54 -25.00 -6.69 -19.15
CA VAL A 54 -23.96 -6.29 -18.20
C VAL A 54 -24.58 -5.87 -16.87
N LEU A 55 -25.64 -5.06 -16.90
CA LEU A 55 -26.35 -4.60 -15.70
C LEU A 55 -27.11 -5.73 -15.00
N SER A 56 -27.67 -6.69 -15.76
CA SER A 56 -28.31 -7.88 -15.20
C SER A 56 -27.30 -8.77 -14.48
N ASP A 57 -26.15 -9.02 -15.09
CA ASP A 57 -25.06 -9.79 -14.47
C ASP A 57 -24.59 -9.13 -13.18
N TYR A 58 -24.41 -7.80 -13.19
CA TYR A 58 -24.07 -7.04 -11.99
C TYR A 58 -25.14 -7.15 -10.89
N GLY A 59 -26.41 -7.09 -11.25
CA GLY A 59 -27.52 -7.26 -10.31
C GLY A 59 -27.54 -8.61 -9.60
N GLN A 60 -27.08 -9.66 -10.27
CA GLN A 60 -26.99 -11.02 -9.72
C GLN A 60 -25.66 -11.30 -8.99
N TYR A 61 -24.65 -10.47 -9.20
CA TYR A 61 -23.28 -10.67 -8.73
C TYR A 61 -23.16 -10.81 -7.21
N GLN A 62 -23.78 -9.92 -6.45
CA GLN A 62 -23.72 -9.97 -4.97
C GLN A 62 -24.36 -11.27 -4.44
N GLY A 63 -25.49 -11.66 -5.01
CA GLY A 63 -26.13 -12.91 -4.64
C GLY A 63 -25.29 -14.14 -4.99
N ALA A 64 -24.57 -14.10 -6.12
CA ALA A 64 -23.64 -15.16 -6.50
C ALA A 64 -22.44 -15.27 -5.54
N LEU A 65 -21.91 -14.14 -5.08
CA LEU A 65 -20.87 -14.12 -4.05
C LEU A 65 -21.36 -14.74 -2.73
N ASP A 66 -22.57 -14.39 -2.30
CA ASP A 66 -23.17 -14.94 -1.08
C ASP A 66 -23.44 -16.44 -1.21
N ALA A 67 -23.89 -16.88 -2.39
CA ALA A 67 -24.05 -18.30 -2.70
C ALA A 67 -22.73 -19.06 -2.62
N ALA A 68 -21.66 -18.49 -3.20
CA ALA A 68 -20.33 -19.09 -3.15
C ALA A 68 -19.85 -19.28 -1.70
N LYS A 69 -20.03 -18.27 -0.86
CA LYS A 69 -19.63 -18.30 0.56
C LYS A 69 -20.39 -19.33 1.38
N ARG A 70 -21.69 -19.49 1.15
CA ARG A 70 -22.51 -20.48 1.88
C ARG A 70 -22.48 -21.88 1.29
N GLY A 71 -21.80 -22.08 0.15
CA GLY A 71 -21.66 -23.39 -0.50
C GLY A 71 -22.86 -23.81 -1.35
N ASP A 72 -23.64 -22.87 -1.87
CA ASP A 72 -24.71 -23.11 -2.84
C ASP A 72 -24.12 -23.26 -4.25
N ASP A 73 -23.59 -24.45 -4.51
CA ASP A 73 -22.83 -24.75 -5.72
C ASP A 73 -23.67 -24.62 -6.99
N MET A 74 -24.94 -24.94 -6.93
CA MET A 74 -25.83 -24.89 -8.10
C MET A 74 -26.06 -23.47 -8.56
N TRP A 75 -26.31 -22.55 -7.64
CA TRP A 75 -26.52 -21.15 -8.00
C TRP A 75 -25.25 -20.49 -8.56
N VAL A 76 -24.09 -20.82 -7.96
CA VAL A 76 -22.78 -20.35 -8.47
C VAL A 76 -22.56 -20.84 -9.91
N GLN A 77 -22.81 -22.11 -10.20
CA GLN A 77 -22.69 -22.69 -11.55
C GLN A 77 -23.60 -21.96 -12.55
N GLN A 78 -24.84 -21.66 -12.17
CA GLN A 78 -25.79 -20.94 -13.03
C GLN A 78 -25.29 -19.54 -13.35
N PHE A 79 -24.81 -18.80 -12.33
CA PHE A 79 -24.23 -17.48 -12.55
C PHE A 79 -23.00 -17.53 -13.48
N LEU A 80 -22.06 -18.43 -13.23
CA LEU A 80 -20.84 -18.56 -14.03
C LEU A 80 -21.12 -18.97 -15.48
N ALA A 81 -22.18 -19.73 -15.72
CA ALA A 81 -22.61 -20.07 -17.08
C ALA A 81 -23.11 -18.84 -17.87
N GLN A 82 -23.66 -17.83 -17.19
CA GLN A 82 -24.22 -16.63 -17.81
C GLN A 82 -23.22 -15.47 -17.90
N ALA A 83 -22.39 -15.30 -16.88
CA ALA A 83 -21.53 -14.13 -16.72
C ALA A 83 -20.35 -14.08 -17.70
N GLY A 84 -20.05 -15.18 -18.38
CA GLY A 84 -18.95 -15.24 -19.35
C GLY A 84 -17.57 -14.99 -18.72
N ASP A 85 -16.66 -14.47 -19.53
CA ASP A 85 -15.30 -14.14 -19.13
C ASP A 85 -15.26 -12.67 -18.66
N SER A 86 -15.28 -12.48 -17.35
CA SER A 86 -15.39 -11.16 -16.70
C SER A 86 -14.73 -11.15 -15.32
N ALA A 87 -14.43 -9.97 -14.79
CA ALA A 87 -13.96 -9.81 -13.42
C ALA A 87 -15.00 -10.32 -12.41
N MET A 88 -16.29 -10.11 -12.65
CA MET A 88 -17.36 -10.64 -11.81
C MET A 88 -17.30 -12.16 -11.73
N ALA A 89 -17.21 -12.84 -12.88
CA ALA A 89 -17.09 -14.30 -12.93
C ALA A 89 -15.82 -14.80 -12.24
N GLU A 90 -14.69 -14.12 -12.46
CA GLU A 90 -13.43 -14.47 -11.82
C GLU A 90 -13.51 -14.34 -10.29
N THR A 91 -14.10 -13.28 -9.80
CA THR A 91 -14.27 -13.06 -8.35
C THR A 91 -15.21 -14.10 -7.73
N VAL A 92 -16.33 -14.40 -8.37
CA VAL A 92 -17.27 -15.45 -7.90
C VAL A 92 -16.58 -16.82 -7.91
N ARG A 93 -15.82 -17.15 -8.96
CA ARG A 93 -15.08 -18.41 -9.01
C ARG A 93 -14.03 -18.51 -7.91
N ASN A 94 -13.29 -17.44 -7.62
CA ASN A 94 -12.36 -17.43 -6.49
C ASN A 94 -13.07 -17.68 -5.15
N GLU A 95 -14.19 -17.00 -4.87
CA GLU A 95 -14.95 -17.20 -3.63
C GLU A 95 -15.50 -18.64 -3.55
N TRP A 96 -15.96 -19.19 -4.65
CA TRP A 96 -16.42 -20.56 -4.70
C TRP A 96 -15.29 -21.56 -4.46
N LEU A 97 -14.12 -21.35 -5.07
CA LEU A 97 -12.93 -22.19 -4.85
C LEU A 97 -12.47 -22.16 -3.39
N LYS A 98 -12.54 -21.02 -2.71
CA LYS A 98 -12.27 -20.95 -1.27
C LYS A 98 -13.24 -21.83 -0.48
N SER A 99 -14.52 -21.78 -0.80
CA SER A 99 -15.55 -22.63 -0.17
C SER A 99 -15.33 -24.11 -0.46
N LEU A 100 -15.05 -24.46 -1.71
CA LEU A 100 -14.75 -25.84 -2.11
C LEU A 100 -13.52 -26.38 -1.38
N GLY A 101 -12.46 -25.59 -1.31
CA GLY A 101 -11.23 -25.94 -0.57
C GLY A 101 -11.48 -26.12 0.93
N ALA A 102 -12.23 -25.23 1.54
CA ALA A 102 -12.58 -25.31 2.96
C ALA A 102 -13.40 -26.57 3.28
N ARG A 103 -14.26 -26.99 2.36
CA ARG A 103 -15.10 -28.21 2.48
C ARG A 103 -14.41 -29.49 2.02
N GLY A 104 -13.19 -29.41 1.49
CA GLY A 104 -12.46 -30.57 0.97
C GLY A 104 -13.02 -31.15 -0.33
N GLN A 105 -13.78 -30.36 -1.10
CA GLN A 105 -14.38 -30.77 -2.37
C GLN A 105 -13.34 -30.71 -3.51
N TRP A 106 -12.30 -31.51 -3.41
CA TRP A 106 -11.07 -31.37 -4.22
C TRP A 106 -11.29 -31.69 -5.70
N ASP A 107 -12.17 -32.59 -6.06
CA ASP A 107 -12.42 -32.91 -7.47
C ASP A 107 -13.03 -31.73 -8.22
N VAL A 108 -14.07 -31.13 -7.65
CA VAL A 108 -14.69 -29.91 -8.20
C VAL A 108 -13.71 -28.75 -8.15
N PHE A 109 -12.99 -28.60 -7.04
CA PHE A 109 -11.96 -27.56 -6.89
C PHE A 109 -10.94 -27.62 -8.04
N ARG A 110 -10.35 -28.80 -8.29
CA ARG A 110 -9.34 -28.94 -9.36
C ARG A 110 -9.90 -28.63 -10.74
N GLN A 111 -11.13 -29.05 -11.04
CA GLN A 111 -11.79 -28.75 -12.32
C GLN A 111 -12.01 -27.24 -12.50
N GLU A 112 -12.52 -26.56 -11.49
CA GLU A 112 -12.83 -25.13 -11.57
C GLU A 112 -11.58 -24.25 -11.48
N ASN A 113 -10.56 -24.67 -10.72
CA ASN A 113 -9.30 -23.95 -10.62
C ASN A 113 -8.57 -23.84 -11.98
N LYS A 114 -8.69 -24.85 -12.85
CA LYS A 114 -8.12 -24.82 -14.21
C LYS A 114 -8.74 -23.76 -15.10
N LYS A 115 -9.93 -23.27 -14.78
CA LYS A 115 -10.64 -22.24 -15.55
C LYS A 115 -10.17 -20.82 -15.20
N LEU A 116 -9.43 -20.64 -14.09
CA LEU A 116 -8.86 -19.37 -13.73
C LEU A 116 -7.49 -19.15 -14.39
N ASN A 117 -7.30 -17.94 -14.92
CA ASN A 117 -5.97 -17.46 -15.25
C ASN A 117 -5.10 -17.38 -13.98
N ALA A 118 -3.82 -17.70 -14.11
CA ALA A 118 -2.88 -17.63 -12.98
C ALA A 118 -2.87 -16.24 -12.30
N ALA A 119 -2.88 -15.17 -13.09
CA ALA A 119 -2.92 -13.80 -12.60
C ALA A 119 -4.25 -13.43 -11.91
N GLY A 120 -5.31 -14.16 -12.18
CA GLY A 120 -6.63 -13.95 -11.57
C GLY A 120 -6.87 -14.74 -10.29
N ARG A 121 -5.97 -15.66 -9.92
CA ARG A 121 -6.10 -16.44 -8.69
C ARG A 121 -5.70 -15.62 -7.48
N VAL A 122 -6.56 -15.59 -6.48
CA VAL A 122 -6.19 -15.01 -5.17
C VAL A 122 -5.29 -15.96 -4.39
N GLN A 123 -4.48 -15.42 -3.50
CA GLN A 123 -3.50 -16.19 -2.72
C GLN A 123 -4.13 -17.38 -1.98
N GLU A 124 -5.30 -17.20 -1.38
CA GLU A 124 -5.97 -18.29 -0.65
C GLU A 124 -6.33 -19.48 -1.54
N VAL A 125 -6.76 -19.22 -2.79
CA VAL A 125 -7.01 -20.28 -3.77
C VAL A 125 -5.72 -21.00 -4.14
N GLN A 126 -4.62 -20.28 -4.30
CA GLN A 126 -3.31 -20.90 -4.53
C GLN A 126 -2.89 -21.79 -3.35
N CYS A 127 -3.15 -21.35 -2.11
CA CYS A 127 -2.89 -22.16 -0.92
C CYS A 127 -3.73 -23.45 -0.91
N TYR A 128 -5.00 -23.38 -1.24
CA TYR A 128 -5.85 -24.58 -1.37
C TYR A 128 -5.41 -25.49 -2.52
N ALA A 129 -4.92 -24.93 -3.61
CA ALA A 129 -4.39 -25.72 -4.72
C ALA A 129 -3.18 -26.56 -4.26
N GLU A 130 -2.27 -25.97 -3.50
CA GLU A 130 -1.14 -26.71 -2.91
C GLU A 130 -1.60 -27.78 -1.91
N LEU A 131 -2.56 -27.46 -1.05
CA LEU A 131 -3.15 -28.46 -0.14
C LEU A 131 -3.75 -29.63 -0.91
N SER A 132 -4.44 -29.37 -2.02
CA SER A 132 -5.07 -30.41 -2.84
C SER A 132 -4.07 -31.34 -3.51
N SER A 133 -2.86 -30.87 -3.77
CA SER A 133 -1.78 -31.62 -4.43
C SER A 133 -0.72 -32.18 -3.46
N GLY A 134 -0.81 -31.84 -2.16
CA GLY A 134 0.21 -32.19 -1.18
C GLY A 134 1.53 -31.45 -1.36
N SER A 135 1.50 -30.29 -2.00
CA SER A 135 2.65 -29.40 -2.21
C SER A 135 2.73 -28.34 -1.12
N TYR A 136 3.94 -27.85 -0.81
CA TYR A 136 4.19 -26.84 0.23
C TYR A 136 5.09 -25.70 -0.25
N ASN A 137 5.12 -25.41 -1.55
CA ASN A 137 6.04 -24.42 -2.12
C ASN A 137 5.81 -23.02 -1.56
N MET A 138 4.56 -22.62 -1.36
CA MET A 138 4.20 -21.31 -0.81
C MET A 138 4.47 -21.21 0.70
N ALA A 139 4.55 -22.33 1.41
CA ALA A 139 4.66 -22.31 2.86
C ALA A 139 5.95 -21.64 3.35
N ALA A 140 7.04 -21.73 2.59
CA ALA A 140 8.32 -21.10 2.91
C ALA A 140 8.25 -19.56 2.94
N GLU A 141 7.41 -18.95 2.09
CA GLU A 141 7.18 -17.50 2.10
C GLU A 141 6.13 -17.11 3.14
N LEU A 142 5.04 -17.87 3.21
CA LEU A 142 3.92 -17.59 4.12
C LEU A 142 4.32 -17.66 5.59
N VAL A 143 5.23 -18.55 5.95
CA VAL A 143 5.73 -18.68 7.32
C VAL A 143 6.46 -17.43 7.81
N ARG A 144 6.94 -16.60 6.89
CA ARG A 144 7.58 -15.31 7.22
C ARG A 144 6.58 -14.20 7.56
N VAL A 145 5.32 -14.36 7.19
CA VAL A 145 4.25 -13.43 7.53
C VAL A 145 3.89 -13.60 9.00
N THR A 146 3.99 -12.55 9.80
CA THR A 146 3.77 -12.60 11.25
C THR A 146 2.38 -12.09 11.67
N ASN A 147 1.55 -11.75 10.71
CA ASN A 147 0.14 -11.42 10.90
C ASN A 147 -0.76 -12.59 10.48
N LYS A 148 -2.06 -12.39 10.70
CA LYS A 148 -3.08 -13.34 10.28
C LYS A 148 -3.03 -13.56 8.76
N LEU A 149 -3.07 -14.83 8.37
CA LEU A 149 -3.19 -15.26 6.98
C LEU A 149 -4.65 -15.58 6.65
N PRO A 150 -5.04 -15.58 5.35
CA PRO A 150 -6.29 -16.21 4.92
C PRO A 150 -6.40 -17.67 5.40
N ALA A 151 -7.62 -18.13 5.61
CA ALA A 151 -7.86 -19.45 6.22
C ALA A 151 -7.16 -20.61 5.49
N GLY A 152 -7.22 -20.63 4.14
CA GLY A 152 -6.55 -21.66 3.36
C GLY A 152 -5.02 -21.61 3.48
N CYS A 153 -4.44 -20.43 3.60
CA CYS A 153 -3.00 -20.26 3.76
C CYS A 153 -2.55 -20.62 5.18
N THR A 154 -3.33 -20.29 6.20
CA THR A 154 -3.11 -20.76 7.58
C THR A 154 -3.08 -22.29 7.62
N ARG A 155 -4.06 -22.94 6.98
CA ARG A 155 -4.14 -24.39 6.88
C ARG A 155 -2.94 -25.01 6.15
N LEU A 156 -2.47 -24.35 5.08
CA LEU A 156 -1.28 -24.79 4.36
C LEU A 156 -0.02 -24.75 5.23
N VAL A 157 0.19 -23.65 5.95
CA VAL A 157 1.35 -23.48 6.86
C VAL A 157 1.30 -24.50 7.99
N GLU A 158 0.14 -24.73 8.61
CA GLU A 158 -0.01 -25.71 9.67
C GLU A 158 0.17 -27.15 9.15
N SER A 159 -0.32 -27.46 7.96
CA SER A 159 -0.11 -28.75 7.31
C SER A 159 1.37 -28.98 6.99
N ALA A 160 2.07 -27.97 6.48
CA ALA A 160 3.51 -28.03 6.24
C ALA A 160 4.31 -28.21 7.55
N ALA A 161 3.89 -27.56 8.64
CA ALA A 161 4.48 -27.73 9.98
C ALA A 161 4.34 -29.17 10.46
N SER A 162 3.14 -29.74 10.38
CA SER A 162 2.87 -31.13 10.79
C SER A 162 3.63 -32.13 9.93
N ALA A 163 3.90 -31.84 8.67
CA ALA A 163 4.67 -32.67 7.75
C ALA A 163 6.20 -32.49 7.86
N GLY A 164 6.66 -31.63 8.76
CA GLY A 164 8.09 -31.35 8.91
C GLY A 164 8.72 -30.61 7.71
N ARG A 165 7.93 -29.84 6.96
CA ARG A 165 8.35 -29.16 5.72
C ARG A 165 8.69 -27.68 5.92
N LEU A 166 8.64 -27.17 7.16
CA LEU A 166 9.03 -25.80 7.48
C LEU A 166 10.40 -25.74 8.12
N ASN A 167 11.13 -24.65 7.83
CA ASN A 167 12.29 -24.30 8.63
C ASN A 167 11.86 -23.98 10.07
N SER A 168 12.48 -24.62 11.05
CA SER A 168 12.08 -24.50 12.45
C SER A 168 12.21 -23.06 12.97
N ASN A 169 13.27 -22.34 12.62
CA ASN A 169 13.45 -20.95 13.04
C ASN A 169 12.37 -20.06 12.49
N ASP A 170 12.01 -20.20 11.21
CA ASP A 170 10.96 -19.44 10.56
C ASP A 170 9.58 -19.74 11.20
N ALA A 171 9.30 -21.00 11.46
CA ALA A 171 8.04 -21.40 12.08
C ALA A 171 7.87 -20.83 13.51
N TRP A 172 8.89 -20.91 14.34
CA TRP A 172 8.83 -20.35 15.68
C TRP A 172 8.85 -18.82 15.69
N ARG A 173 9.55 -18.18 14.75
CA ARG A 173 9.45 -16.73 14.55
C ARG A 173 8.03 -16.31 14.20
N ARG A 174 7.32 -17.07 13.35
CA ARG A 174 5.90 -16.82 13.08
C ARG A 174 5.05 -16.97 14.34
N VAL A 175 5.25 -18.01 15.16
CA VAL A 175 4.53 -18.17 16.44
C VAL A 175 4.73 -16.92 17.31
N ARG A 176 5.96 -16.45 17.49
CA ARG A 176 6.27 -15.25 18.26
C ARG A 176 5.64 -14.00 17.66
N GLY A 177 5.69 -13.86 16.34
CA GLY A 177 5.07 -12.74 15.63
C GLY A 177 3.55 -12.69 15.81
N LEU A 178 2.89 -13.84 15.71
CA LEU A 178 1.45 -13.96 15.97
C LEU A 178 1.11 -13.58 17.42
N LEU A 179 1.91 -14.03 18.39
CA LEU A 179 1.74 -13.64 19.81
C LEU A 179 1.93 -12.13 20.00
N SER A 180 2.94 -11.53 19.37
CA SER A 180 3.20 -10.09 19.47
C SER A 180 2.09 -9.23 18.87
N ASN A 181 1.35 -9.78 17.91
CA ASN A 181 0.23 -9.14 17.22
C ASN A 181 -1.15 -9.55 17.78
N SER A 182 -1.19 -10.16 18.97
CA SER A 182 -2.42 -10.61 19.63
C SER A 182 -3.23 -11.65 18.85
N GLN A 183 -2.55 -12.41 17.98
CA GLN A 183 -3.12 -13.55 17.23
C GLN A 183 -2.86 -14.87 17.98
N THR A 184 -3.23 -14.92 19.25
CA THR A 184 -2.89 -16.02 20.16
C THR A 184 -3.47 -17.36 19.70
N SER A 185 -4.67 -17.37 19.15
CA SER A 185 -5.31 -18.59 18.63
C SER A 185 -4.51 -19.22 17.49
N ASP A 186 -4.09 -18.43 16.51
CA ASP A 186 -3.30 -18.90 15.38
C ASP A 186 -1.89 -19.33 15.83
N ALA A 187 -1.30 -18.60 16.78
CA ALA A 187 -0.02 -18.98 17.38
C ALA A 187 -0.10 -20.35 18.10
N ARG A 188 -1.14 -20.58 18.88
CA ARG A 188 -1.42 -21.85 19.56
C ARG A 188 -1.57 -23.01 18.59
N SER A 189 -2.33 -22.80 17.53
CA SER A 189 -2.58 -23.79 16.48
C SER A 189 -1.29 -24.18 15.75
N LEU A 190 -0.47 -23.21 15.39
CA LEU A 190 0.81 -23.47 14.73
C LEU A 190 1.79 -24.19 15.66
N ALA A 191 1.89 -23.78 16.92
CA ALA A 191 2.73 -24.47 17.92
C ALA A 191 2.32 -25.93 18.12
N ALA A 192 1.02 -26.22 18.17
CA ALA A 192 0.50 -27.57 18.22
C ALA A 192 0.87 -28.38 16.97
N ALA A 193 0.76 -27.77 15.79
CA ALA A 193 1.17 -28.40 14.52
C ALA A 193 2.69 -28.69 14.46
N LEU A 194 3.50 -27.91 15.18
CA LEU A 194 4.95 -28.14 15.35
C LEU A 194 5.26 -29.23 16.40
N GLY A 195 4.25 -29.84 17.00
CA GLY A 195 4.43 -30.85 18.05
C GLY A 195 4.79 -30.28 19.43
N SER A 196 4.61 -28.99 19.65
CA SER A 196 4.98 -28.31 20.90
C SER A 196 3.87 -27.36 21.35
N PRO A 197 2.73 -27.90 21.82
CA PRO A 197 1.58 -27.08 22.25
C PRO A 197 1.95 -26.17 23.43
N PHE A 198 1.11 -25.18 23.71
CA PHE A 198 1.30 -24.21 24.79
C PHE A 198 1.03 -24.84 26.19
N GLU A 199 1.54 -26.02 26.43
CA GLU A 199 1.30 -26.80 27.67
C GLU A 199 2.59 -27.47 28.16
N GLY A 200 2.63 -27.73 29.44
CA GLY A 200 3.76 -28.41 30.10
C GLY A 200 5.07 -27.62 29.98
N GLY A 201 6.19 -28.34 29.85
CA GLY A 201 7.54 -27.76 29.71
C GLY A 201 8.01 -27.61 28.26
N SER A 202 7.08 -27.61 27.31
CA SER A 202 7.37 -27.53 25.87
C SER A 202 7.97 -26.19 25.44
N GLN A 203 8.56 -26.14 24.25
CA GLN A 203 8.96 -24.89 23.62
C GLN A 203 7.75 -23.95 23.44
N GLY A 204 6.61 -24.48 23.02
CA GLY A 204 5.38 -23.71 22.90
C GLY A 204 4.94 -23.05 24.19
N ALA A 205 5.06 -23.74 25.32
CA ALA A 205 4.76 -23.17 26.63
C ALA A 205 5.71 -22.00 26.99
N ARG A 206 6.99 -22.11 26.67
CA ARG A 206 7.94 -21.02 26.83
C ARG A 206 7.64 -19.82 25.95
N GLU A 207 7.25 -20.04 24.68
CA GLU A 207 6.81 -18.97 23.78
C GLU A 207 5.57 -18.27 24.34
N TYR A 208 4.60 -19.03 24.83
CA TYR A 208 3.39 -18.47 25.42
C TYR A 208 3.68 -17.63 26.67
N SER A 209 4.67 -18.03 27.49
CA SER A 209 5.07 -17.27 28.68
C SER A 209 5.68 -15.90 28.37
N LEU A 210 6.18 -15.69 27.14
CA LEU A 210 6.62 -14.39 26.65
C LEU A 210 5.47 -13.42 26.35
N LEU A 211 4.23 -13.89 26.24
CA LEU A 211 3.08 -13.07 25.85
C LEU A 211 2.94 -11.80 26.70
N ASN A 212 3.26 -11.88 28.00
CA ASN A 212 3.23 -10.74 28.91
C ASN A 212 4.28 -9.65 28.59
N VAL A 213 5.29 -9.98 27.79
CA VAL A 213 6.37 -9.05 27.40
C VAL A 213 6.25 -8.62 25.96
N ILE A 214 5.95 -9.57 25.04
CA ILE A 214 5.91 -9.32 23.60
C ILE A 214 4.49 -9.03 23.07
N GLY A 215 3.46 -9.28 23.86
CA GLY A 215 2.06 -9.04 23.49
C GLY A 215 1.80 -7.55 23.25
N LYS A 216 0.85 -7.26 22.36
CA LYS A 216 0.56 -5.91 21.88
C LYS A 216 0.32 -4.89 22.99
N ASP A 217 -0.33 -5.29 24.07
CA ASP A 217 -0.61 -4.39 25.19
C ASP A 217 0.52 -4.41 26.23
N ALA A 218 1.13 -5.57 26.47
CA ALA A 218 2.19 -5.74 27.46
C ALA A 218 3.44 -4.91 27.12
N ARG A 219 3.84 -4.85 25.84
CA ARG A 219 5.00 -4.07 25.37
C ARG A 219 4.89 -2.56 25.62
N LYS A 220 3.69 -2.05 25.88
CA LYS A 220 3.44 -0.66 26.25
C LYS A 220 3.75 -0.37 27.72
N SER A 221 3.89 -1.40 28.53
CA SER A 221 4.23 -1.26 29.94
C SER A 221 5.65 -0.73 30.11
N SER A 222 5.83 0.21 31.01
CA SER A 222 7.16 0.73 31.38
C SER A 222 8.08 -0.35 31.98
N SER A 223 7.51 -1.44 32.48
CA SER A 223 8.22 -2.56 33.09
C SER A 223 8.57 -3.69 32.09
N ALA A 224 8.16 -3.60 30.83
CA ALA A 224 8.37 -4.68 29.86
C ALA A 224 9.84 -5.07 29.68
N ALA A 225 10.74 -4.09 29.60
CA ALA A 225 12.18 -4.34 29.46
C ALA A 225 12.79 -5.00 30.69
N SER A 226 12.42 -4.56 31.89
CA SER A 226 12.88 -5.21 33.14
C SER A 226 12.31 -6.61 33.30
N THR A 227 11.06 -6.82 32.94
CA THR A 227 10.45 -8.15 32.91
C THR A 227 11.20 -9.09 31.97
N LEU A 228 11.49 -8.65 30.76
CA LEU A 228 12.28 -9.43 29.79
C LEU A 228 13.68 -9.74 30.33
N SER A 229 14.37 -8.76 30.89
CA SER A 229 15.70 -8.96 31.48
C SER A 229 15.69 -10.01 32.59
N SER A 230 14.66 -10.05 33.43
CA SER A 230 14.51 -11.06 34.50
C SER A 230 14.23 -12.45 33.94
N MET A 231 13.66 -12.56 32.76
CA MET A 231 13.32 -13.84 32.12
C MET A 231 14.46 -14.42 31.26
N GLU A 232 15.43 -13.63 30.86
CA GLU A 232 16.41 -13.99 29.83
C GLU A 232 17.16 -15.28 30.10
N SER A 233 17.51 -15.58 31.36
CA SER A 233 18.19 -16.81 31.72
C SER A 233 17.41 -18.09 31.41
N GLY A 234 16.10 -17.99 31.32
CA GLY A 234 15.20 -19.10 30.99
C GLY A 234 14.78 -19.13 29.49
N LEU A 235 15.25 -18.19 28.68
CA LEU A 235 14.92 -18.08 27.28
C LEU A 235 16.05 -18.59 26.38
N SER A 236 15.70 -19.13 25.19
CA SER A 236 16.67 -19.36 24.15
C SER A 236 17.18 -18.03 23.58
N ARG A 237 18.33 -18.10 22.89
CA ARG A 237 18.87 -16.95 22.15
C ARG A 237 17.89 -16.39 21.15
N GLU A 238 17.15 -17.27 20.47
CA GLU A 238 16.13 -16.93 19.47
C GLU A 238 14.95 -16.19 20.12
N GLN A 239 14.46 -16.69 21.25
CA GLN A 239 13.36 -16.09 22.00
C GLN A 239 13.73 -14.70 22.50
N SER A 240 14.88 -14.58 23.14
CA SER A 240 15.38 -13.30 23.67
C SER A 240 15.59 -12.28 22.56
N SER A 241 16.20 -12.68 21.45
CA SER A 241 16.45 -11.81 20.28
C SER A 241 15.15 -11.26 19.71
N PHE A 242 14.15 -12.13 19.49
CA PHE A 242 12.85 -11.70 19.00
C PHE A 242 12.17 -10.73 19.97
N ALA A 243 12.15 -11.04 21.24
CA ALA A 243 11.49 -10.22 22.26
C ALA A 243 12.11 -8.81 22.36
N TRP A 244 13.45 -8.71 22.38
CA TRP A 244 14.12 -7.40 22.33
C TRP A 244 13.81 -6.63 21.04
N GLY A 245 13.68 -7.32 19.92
CA GLY A 245 13.26 -6.73 18.65
C GLY A 245 11.85 -6.14 18.71
N VAL A 246 10.91 -6.80 19.39
CA VAL A 246 9.54 -6.27 19.60
C VAL A 246 9.55 -5.02 20.47
N LEU A 247 10.30 -5.03 21.57
CA LEU A 247 10.40 -3.85 22.44
C LEU A 247 11.12 -2.69 21.72
N GLY A 248 12.14 -2.98 20.94
CA GLY A 248 12.82 -1.99 20.10
C GLY A 248 11.88 -1.38 19.07
N LEU A 249 11.11 -2.19 18.36
CA LEU A 249 10.08 -1.77 17.41
C LEU A 249 9.09 -0.78 18.03
N TYR A 250 8.53 -1.12 19.17
CA TYR A 250 7.56 -0.28 19.88
C TYR A 250 8.17 1.08 20.26
N GLN A 251 9.40 1.10 20.79
CA GLN A 251 10.09 2.34 21.14
C GLN A 251 10.39 3.21 19.90
N ALA A 252 10.81 2.58 18.82
CA ALA A 252 11.06 3.32 17.57
C ALA A 252 9.78 3.95 17.01
N GLN A 253 8.67 3.22 16.99
CA GLN A 253 7.37 3.75 16.56
C GLN A 253 6.86 4.87 17.46
N ASN A 254 7.23 4.87 18.74
CA ASN A 254 6.95 5.97 19.68
C ASN A 254 7.98 7.11 19.63
N GLN A 255 8.88 7.10 18.66
CA GLN A 255 9.91 8.11 18.47
C GLN A 255 10.99 8.14 19.57
N ASN A 256 11.07 7.11 20.39
CA ASN A 256 12.12 6.95 21.41
C ASN A 256 13.34 6.22 20.83
N MET A 257 14.01 6.86 19.89
CA MET A 257 15.01 6.21 19.03
C MET A 257 16.25 5.74 19.79
N GLN A 258 16.73 6.48 20.78
CA GLN A 258 17.85 6.08 21.64
C GLN A 258 17.53 4.79 22.41
N THR A 259 16.36 4.76 23.05
CA THR A 259 15.88 3.58 23.77
C THR A 259 15.67 2.40 22.81
N ALA A 260 15.09 2.66 21.63
CA ALA A 260 14.92 1.64 20.59
C ALA A 260 16.26 1.00 20.21
N LEU A 261 17.28 1.78 19.91
CA LEU A 261 18.62 1.27 19.59
C LEU A 261 19.23 0.48 20.74
N SER A 262 19.05 0.93 21.99
CA SER A 262 19.56 0.19 23.15
C SER A 262 18.91 -1.19 23.28
N TYR A 263 17.63 -1.32 22.96
CA TYR A 263 16.94 -2.61 22.97
C TYR A 263 17.35 -3.48 21.77
N TYR A 264 17.41 -2.92 20.57
CA TYR A 264 17.89 -3.65 19.39
C TYR A 264 19.34 -4.14 19.53
N ASN A 265 20.20 -3.39 20.24
CA ASN A 265 21.57 -3.79 20.49
C ASN A 265 21.69 -5.02 21.43
N ARG A 266 20.62 -5.39 22.13
CA ARG A 266 20.53 -6.63 22.89
C ARG A 266 20.13 -7.84 22.04
N VAL A 267 19.77 -7.65 20.80
CA VAL A 267 19.49 -8.73 19.84
C VAL A 267 20.80 -9.39 19.43
N SER A 268 21.06 -10.58 19.91
CA SER A 268 22.29 -11.33 19.63
C SER A 268 22.18 -12.16 18.34
N ASP A 269 20.99 -12.48 17.89
CA ASP A 269 20.72 -13.16 16.61
C ASP A 269 19.71 -12.36 15.78
N ARG A 270 20.23 -11.55 14.87
CA ARG A 270 19.40 -10.69 14.01
C ARG A 270 18.52 -11.44 13.02
N LYS A 271 18.82 -12.72 12.74
CA LYS A 271 17.96 -13.56 11.90
C LYS A 271 16.59 -13.81 12.50
N GLN A 272 16.43 -13.58 13.79
CA GLN A 272 15.15 -13.70 14.48
C GLN A 272 14.26 -12.47 14.30
N LEU A 273 14.79 -11.35 13.82
CA LEU A 273 14.01 -10.16 13.55
C LEU A 273 13.06 -10.38 12.37
N THR A 274 11.83 -9.90 12.49
CA THR A 274 10.90 -9.80 11.36
C THR A 274 11.35 -8.69 10.42
N ASP A 275 10.80 -8.66 9.21
CA ASP A 275 11.07 -7.57 8.26
C ASP A 275 10.73 -6.21 8.88
N GLU A 276 9.57 -6.09 9.53
CA GLU A 276 9.14 -4.86 10.19
C GLU A 276 10.11 -4.45 11.32
N GLN A 277 10.58 -5.39 12.12
CA GLN A 277 11.55 -5.10 13.18
C GLN A 277 12.88 -4.61 12.60
N PHE A 278 13.37 -5.24 11.53
CA PHE A 278 14.58 -4.77 10.83
C PHE A 278 14.43 -3.37 10.28
N GLU A 279 13.32 -3.08 9.64
CA GLU A 279 13.06 -1.77 9.07
C GLU A 279 13.01 -0.69 10.16
N TRP A 280 12.39 -0.96 11.29
CA TRP A 280 12.35 0.01 12.39
C TRP A 280 13.69 0.13 13.12
N TYR A 281 14.50 -0.91 13.16
CA TYR A 281 15.88 -0.82 13.60
C TYR A 281 16.67 0.16 12.72
N ALA A 282 16.56 -0.01 11.41
CA ALA A 282 17.19 0.90 10.44
C ALA A 282 16.64 2.33 10.55
N ARG A 283 15.32 2.51 10.69
CA ARG A 283 14.71 3.83 10.87
C ARG A 283 15.18 4.52 12.15
N ALA A 284 15.39 3.80 13.23
CA ALA A 284 15.93 4.37 14.47
C ALA A 284 17.35 4.91 14.27
N ALA A 285 18.23 4.14 13.64
CA ALA A 285 19.58 4.59 13.30
C ALA A 285 19.58 5.75 12.29
N LEU A 286 18.69 5.71 11.28
CA LEU A 286 18.52 6.76 10.28
C LEU A 286 18.11 8.08 10.93
N ARG A 287 17.11 8.06 11.78
CA ARG A 287 16.60 9.27 12.44
C ARG A 287 17.63 9.94 13.34
N LEU A 288 18.50 9.17 13.96
CA LEU A 288 19.63 9.64 14.74
C LEU A 288 20.87 9.94 13.89
N GLN A 289 20.78 9.71 12.58
CA GLN A 289 21.87 9.93 11.61
C GLN A 289 23.15 9.17 11.99
N ARG A 290 22.98 7.97 12.54
CA ARG A 290 24.10 7.06 12.86
C ARG A 290 24.44 6.21 11.66
N TRP A 291 25.12 6.83 10.70
CA TRP A 291 25.37 6.25 9.37
C TRP A 291 26.14 4.95 9.39
N ASN A 292 27.14 4.80 10.26
CA ASN A 292 27.88 3.54 10.39
C ASN A 292 27.00 2.39 10.89
N GLU A 293 26.18 2.65 11.91
CA GLU A 293 25.23 1.65 12.42
C GLU A 293 24.20 1.31 11.36
N LEU A 294 23.66 2.31 10.66
CA LEU A 294 22.66 2.13 9.62
C LEU A 294 23.16 1.23 8.49
N SER A 295 24.37 1.46 7.99
CA SER A 295 24.95 0.61 6.95
C SER A 295 25.10 -0.84 7.40
N GLY A 296 25.54 -1.08 8.62
CA GLY A 296 25.65 -2.42 9.20
C GLY A 296 24.29 -3.12 9.35
N ILE A 297 23.26 -2.37 9.75
CA ILE A 297 21.89 -2.91 9.90
C ILE A 297 21.34 -3.32 8.52
N ILE A 298 21.43 -2.44 7.52
CA ILE A 298 20.89 -2.70 6.18
C ILE A 298 21.60 -3.91 5.54
N GLN A 299 22.91 -4.02 5.69
CA GLN A 299 23.68 -5.15 5.16
C GLN A 299 23.28 -6.50 5.74
N GLN A 300 22.70 -6.52 6.93
CA GLN A 300 22.22 -7.74 7.59
C GLN A 300 20.72 -8.03 7.34
N MET A 301 20.02 -7.14 6.65
CA MET A 301 18.63 -7.35 6.26
C MET A 301 18.48 -8.57 5.35
N PRO A 302 17.31 -9.24 5.36
CA PRO A 302 16.98 -10.24 4.35
C PRO A 302 17.04 -9.67 2.93
N ASP A 303 17.25 -10.54 1.94
CA ASP A 303 17.43 -10.14 0.53
C ASP A 303 16.27 -9.30 -0.02
N ASN A 304 15.04 -9.62 0.35
CA ASN A 304 13.87 -8.84 -0.09
C ASN A 304 13.95 -7.38 0.38
N LEU A 305 14.40 -7.13 1.61
CA LEU A 305 14.58 -5.77 2.11
C LEU A 305 15.79 -5.08 1.49
N GLN A 306 16.90 -5.80 1.27
CA GLN A 306 18.07 -5.23 0.60
C GLN A 306 17.81 -4.84 -0.85
N LYS A 307 16.84 -5.46 -1.51
CA LYS A 307 16.39 -5.11 -2.87
C LYS A 307 15.35 -3.99 -2.90
N ASP A 308 14.82 -3.59 -1.76
CA ASP A 308 13.88 -2.48 -1.67
C ASP A 308 14.61 -1.15 -1.93
N PRO A 309 14.10 -0.29 -2.84
CA PRO A 309 14.73 1.00 -3.15
C PRO A 309 14.90 1.91 -1.93
N THR A 310 14.04 1.79 -0.92
CA THR A 310 14.16 2.49 0.35
C THR A 310 15.53 2.25 0.97
N TRP A 311 15.89 0.98 1.15
CA TRP A 311 17.12 0.61 1.85
C TRP A 311 18.35 0.68 0.96
N GLN A 312 18.19 0.52 -0.35
CA GLN A 312 19.24 0.81 -1.32
C GLN A 312 19.65 2.29 -1.27
N TYR A 313 18.69 3.21 -1.26
CA TYR A 313 18.96 4.64 -1.17
C TYR A 313 19.65 5.00 0.15
N TRP A 314 19.14 4.56 1.29
CA TRP A 314 19.70 4.90 2.59
C TRP A 314 21.06 4.22 2.84
N LEU A 315 21.30 3.05 2.27
CA LEU A 315 22.64 2.45 2.26
C LEU A 315 23.60 3.30 1.43
N GLY A 316 23.18 3.77 0.26
CA GLY A 316 23.94 4.71 -0.55
C GLY A 316 24.28 5.99 0.22
N ARG A 317 23.32 6.58 0.93
CA ARG A 317 23.54 7.75 1.79
C ARG A 317 24.52 7.46 2.93
N SER A 318 24.44 6.28 3.51
CA SER A 318 25.37 5.84 4.55
C SER A 318 26.81 5.72 4.04
N TYR A 319 26.99 5.13 2.87
CA TYR A 319 28.31 5.05 2.24
C TYR A 319 28.87 6.43 1.90
N ALA A 320 28.05 7.32 1.37
CA ALA A 320 28.45 8.70 1.08
C ALA A 320 28.90 9.43 2.35
N ALA A 321 28.18 9.28 3.45
CA ALA A 321 28.53 9.86 4.74
C ALA A 321 29.84 9.30 5.31
N GLN A 322 30.19 8.07 4.95
CA GLN A 322 31.45 7.41 5.32
C GLN A 322 32.61 7.71 4.35
N GLY A 323 32.39 8.55 3.34
CA GLY A 323 33.39 8.90 2.33
C GLY A 323 33.56 7.87 1.21
N ASN A 324 32.73 6.83 1.15
CA ASN A 324 32.79 5.80 0.11
C ASN A 324 31.85 6.13 -1.05
N GLN A 325 32.27 7.04 -1.93
CA GLN A 325 31.46 7.51 -3.04
C GLN A 325 31.21 6.43 -4.11
N SER A 326 32.13 5.51 -4.31
CA SER A 326 31.99 4.43 -5.28
C SER A 326 30.83 3.48 -4.90
N ARG A 327 30.81 3.02 -3.66
CA ARG A 327 29.71 2.17 -3.16
C ARG A 327 28.38 2.93 -3.08
N ALA A 328 28.43 4.21 -2.71
CA ALA A 328 27.23 5.06 -2.70
C ALA A 328 26.62 5.12 -4.10
N LYS A 329 27.42 5.37 -5.13
CA LYS A 329 26.97 5.41 -6.52
C LYS A 329 26.32 4.09 -6.96
N ASP A 330 26.90 2.95 -6.63
CA ASP A 330 26.33 1.64 -6.97
C ASP A 330 24.94 1.45 -6.36
N MET A 331 24.76 1.84 -5.12
CA MET A 331 23.45 1.75 -4.45
C MET A 331 22.43 2.73 -5.03
N TYR A 332 22.83 3.96 -5.36
CA TYR A 332 21.95 4.92 -6.03
C TYR A 332 21.52 4.43 -7.42
N GLU A 333 22.40 3.81 -8.18
CA GLU A 333 22.04 3.22 -9.48
C GLU A 333 20.97 2.12 -9.33
N LYS A 334 21.09 1.27 -8.33
CA LYS A 334 20.10 0.24 -8.04
C LYS A 334 18.74 0.84 -7.66
N ALA A 335 18.73 1.81 -6.75
CA ALA A 335 17.49 2.48 -6.34
C ALA A 335 16.85 3.27 -7.49
N ALA A 336 17.66 3.98 -8.30
CA ALA A 336 17.17 4.73 -9.46
C ALA A 336 16.55 3.84 -10.54
N ALA A 337 17.04 2.59 -10.67
CA ALA A 337 16.51 1.62 -11.63
C ALA A 337 15.17 0.99 -11.21
N SER A 338 14.69 1.23 -10.00
CA SER A 338 13.46 0.61 -9.47
C SER A 338 12.14 1.20 -10.01
N GLY A 339 12.18 2.25 -10.80
CA GLY A 339 11.01 2.89 -11.39
C GLY A 339 10.94 4.39 -11.15
N ARG A 340 9.76 4.89 -10.81
CA ARG A 340 9.46 6.33 -10.62
C ARG A 340 8.97 6.65 -9.21
N ASN A 341 9.26 5.81 -8.25
CA ASN A 341 8.92 6.00 -6.85
C ASN A 341 9.81 7.07 -6.19
N PHE A 342 9.47 7.43 -4.98
CA PHE A 342 10.18 8.43 -4.18
C PHE A 342 11.70 8.21 -4.13
N TYR A 343 12.14 7.00 -3.81
CA TYR A 343 13.57 6.70 -3.69
C TYR A 343 14.28 6.56 -5.02
N ALA A 344 13.58 6.13 -6.06
CA ALA A 344 14.14 6.15 -7.42
C ALA A 344 14.45 7.57 -7.88
N VAL A 345 13.56 8.51 -7.58
CA VAL A 345 13.76 9.93 -7.91
C VAL A 345 14.91 10.53 -7.07
N LEU A 346 14.90 10.31 -5.75
CA LEU A 346 15.98 10.81 -4.87
C LEU A 346 17.35 10.25 -5.26
N ALA A 347 17.43 8.96 -5.56
CA ALA A 347 18.68 8.32 -6.00
C ALA A 347 19.15 8.88 -7.35
N GLY A 348 18.23 9.08 -8.28
CA GLY A 348 18.53 9.74 -9.56
C GLY A 348 19.10 11.14 -9.36
N GLU A 349 18.57 11.91 -8.44
CA GLU A 349 19.06 13.25 -8.09
C GLU A 349 20.46 13.22 -7.49
N GLU A 350 20.77 12.25 -6.64
CA GLU A 350 22.13 12.04 -6.12
C GLU A 350 23.14 11.72 -7.26
N LEU A 351 22.67 11.13 -8.36
CA LEU A 351 23.45 10.86 -9.57
C LEU A 351 23.48 12.04 -10.57
N GLY A 352 22.90 13.17 -10.20
CA GLY A 352 22.80 14.35 -11.06
C GLY A 352 21.69 14.30 -12.12
N ARG A 353 20.76 13.36 -12.00
CA ARG A 353 19.60 13.22 -12.91
C ARG A 353 18.43 14.04 -12.39
N ARG A 354 17.61 14.53 -13.30
CA ARG A 354 16.38 15.28 -13.00
C ARG A 354 15.18 14.61 -13.64
N ILE A 355 14.00 14.78 -13.03
CA ILE A 355 12.74 14.44 -13.67
C ILE A 355 12.62 15.20 -14.98
N ASN A 356 12.31 14.49 -16.06
CA ASN A 356 12.08 15.08 -17.39
C ASN A 356 10.78 14.51 -17.95
N THR A 357 9.74 15.33 -17.97
CA THR A 357 8.41 14.96 -18.48
C THR A 357 8.20 15.34 -19.94
N LYS A 358 9.24 15.87 -20.62
CA LYS A 358 9.14 16.30 -22.04
C LYS A 358 9.25 15.14 -23.02
N ASN A 359 9.86 14.02 -22.61
CA ASN A 359 10.02 12.86 -23.46
C ASN A 359 8.77 11.97 -23.41
N ASN A 360 7.66 12.46 -23.93
CA ASN A 360 6.45 11.68 -24.12
C ASN A 360 6.50 10.91 -25.43
N VAL A 361 5.93 9.70 -25.44
CA VAL A 361 5.54 9.06 -26.69
C VAL A 361 4.34 9.80 -27.28
N SER A 362 4.14 9.66 -28.58
CA SER A 362 2.96 10.20 -29.26
C SER A 362 1.68 9.64 -28.66
N ASP A 363 0.62 10.45 -28.67
CA ASP A 363 -0.71 9.98 -28.28
C ASP A 363 -1.16 8.82 -29.19
N ALA A 364 -1.99 7.95 -28.65
CA ALA A 364 -2.53 6.83 -29.38
C ALA A 364 -3.34 7.30 -30.60
N ASP A 365 -3.25 6.55 -31.71
CA ASP A 365 -4.02 6.86 -32.92
C ASP A 365 -5.53 6.82 -32.62
N LYS A 366 -6.26 7.82 -33.13
CA LYS A 366 -7.71 7.95 -32.92
C LYS A 366 -8.51 6.74 -33.41
N LYS A 367 -8.02 6.06 -34.46
CA LYS A 367 -8.66 4.84 -34.96
C LYS A 367 -8.49 3.68 -34.00
N ASP A 368 -7.31 3.57 -33.39
CA ASP A 368 -7.02 2.56 -32.39
C ASP A 368 -7.78 2.81 -31.08
N VAL A 369 -7.89 4.07 -30.66
CA VAL A 369 -8.71 4.47 -29.52
C VAL A 369 -10.17 4.06 -29.71
N ARG A 370 -10.76 4.33 -30.88
CA ARG A 370 -12.13 3.90 -31.20
C ARG A 370 -12.28 2.39 -31.20
N ARG A 371 -11.32 1.68 -31.82
CA ARG A 371 -11.33 0.21 -31.86
C ARG A 371 -11.21 -0.38 -30.45
N MET A 372 -10.36 0.17 -29.59
CA MET A 372 -10.22 -0.24 -28.19
C MET A 372 -11.53 0.00 -27.41
N ALA A 373 -12.19 1.12 -27.62
CA ALA A 373 -13.47 1.42 -26.97
C ALA A 373 -14.60 0.44 -27.35
N ASP A 374 -14.51 -0.20 -28.50
CA ASP A 374 -15.46 -1.21 -28.95
C ASP A 374 -15.13 -2.65 -28.46
N ASP A 375 -13.97 -2.85 -27.86
CA ASP A 375 -13.64 -4.14 -27.24
C ASP A 375 -14.65 -4.47 -26.14
N GLY A 376 -15.17 -5.72 -26.14
CA GLY A 376 -16.25 -6.12 -25.25
C GLY A 376 -15.95 -6.02 -23.76
N ALA A 377 -14.73 -6.30 -23.32
CA ALA A 377 -14.36 -6.20 -21.92
C ALA A 377 -14.15 -4.73 -21.49
N ILE A 378 -13.55 -3.92 -22.32
CA ILE A 378 -13.45 -2.46 -22.10
C ILE A 378 -14.85 -1.85 -22.03
N LYS A 379 -15.73 -2.21 -22.96
CA LYS A 379 -17.10 -1.71 -23.02
C LYS A 379 -17.91 -2.10 -21.79
N ARG A 380 -17.73 -3.33 -21.27
CA ARG A 380 -18.36 -3.77 -20.01
C ARG A 380 -17.96 -2.84 -18.85
N ALA A 381 -16.68 -2.55 -18.70
CA ALA A 381 -16.18 -1.64 -17.67
C ALA A 381 -16.78 -0.23 -17.82
N LEU A 382 -16.86 0.30 -19.05
CA LEU A 382 -17.44 1.61 -19.33
C LEU A 382 -18.93 1.68 -19.06
N VAL A 383 -19.70 0.62 -19.35
CA VAL A 383 -21.13 0.52 -19.03
C VAL A 383 -21.35 0.64 -17.52
N LEU A 384 -20.62 -0.14 -16.73
CA LEU A 384 -20.70 -0.08 -15.27
C LEU A 384 -20.27 1.28 -14.73
N PHE A 385 -19.19 1.84 -15.28
CA PHE A 385 -18.70 3.16 -14.86
C PHE A 385 -19.74 4.26 -15.11
N LYS A 386 -20.30 4.36 -16.31
CA LYS A 386 -21.30 5.38 -16.66
C LYS A 386 -22.55 5.25 -15.81
N ASN A 387 -23.04 4.03 -15.61
CA ASN A 387 -24.21 3.79 -14.76
C ASN A 387 -23.92 4.11 -13.28
N SER A 388 -22.70 3.84 -12.80
CA SER A 388 -22.31 4.18 -11.44
C SER A 388 -22.26 5.68 -11.20
N GLN A 389 -21.90 6.47 -12.21
CA GLN A 389 -21.91 7.93 -12.12
C GLN A 389 -23.34 8.48 -12.05
N SER A 390 -24.24 8.02 -12.91
CA SER A 390 -25.62 8.48 -12.94
C SER A 390 -26.42 8.09 -11.70
N SER A 391 -26.12 6.94 -11.09
CA SER A 391 -26.78 6.44 -9.88
C SER A 391 -26.04 6.79 -8.58
N ASN A 392 -24.85 7.38 -8.66
CA ASN A 392 -23.94 7.60 -7.54
C ASN A 392 -23.64 6.32 -6.74
N ASP A 393 -23.47 5.20 -7.45
CA ASP A 393 -23.23 3.89 -6.85
C ASP A 393 -21.72 3.59 -6.76
N ALA A 394 -21.17 3.73 -5.57
CA ALA A 394 -19.75 3.48 -5.31
C ALA A 394 -19.37 2.00 -5.45
N LYS A 395 -20.29 1.07 -5.20
CA LYS A 395 -20.02 -0.37 -5.37
C LYS A 395 -19.90 -0.71 -6.85
N MET A 396 -20.82 -0.21 -7.66
CA MET A 396 -20.79 -0.39 -9.11
C MET A 396 -19.53 0.25 -9.71
N ARG A 397 -19.09 1.40 -9.19
CA ARG A 397 -17.84 2.02 -9.64
C ARG A 397 -16.62 1.13 -9.35
N ARG A 398 -16.53 0.54 -8.16
CA ARG A 398 -15.45 -0.41 -7.85
C ARG A 398 -15.48 -1.62 -8.77
N GLN A 399 -16.66 -2.10 -9.13
CA GLN A 399 -16.79 -3.18 -10.10
C GLN A 399 -16.35 -2.75 -11.49
N ALA A 400 -16.67 -1.54 -11.92
CA ALA A 400 -16.18 -0.97 -13.18
C ALA A 400 -14.64 -0.93 -13.22
N GLN A 401 -14.00 -0.52 -12.13
CA GLN A 401 -12.54 -0.53 -12.00
C GLN A 401 -11.99 -1.97 -12.09
N ALA A 402 -12.63 -2.93 -11.45
CA ALA A 402 -12.22 -4.33 -11.51
C ALA A 402 -12.33 -4.88 -12.93
N GLU A 403 -13.42 -4.58 -13.65
CA GLU A 403 -13.60 -4.97 -15.05
C GLU A 403 -12.56 -4.31 -15.97
N TRP A 404 -12.19 -3.06 -15.70
CA TRP A 404 -11.13 -2.39 -16.46
C TRP A 404 -9.77 -3.07 -16.26
N ARG A 405 -9.39 -3.35 -15.02
CA ARG A 405 -8.14 -4.06 -14.72
C ARG A 405 -8.12 -5.47 -15.32
N PHE A 406 -9.24 -6.17 -15.24
CA PHE A 406 -9.41 -7.47 -15.89
C PHE A 406 -9.21 -7.36 -17.40
N ALA A 407 -9.87 -6.39 -18.05
CA ALA A 407 -9.82 -6.17 -19.49
C ALA A 407 -8.40 -5.87 -19.99
N THR A 408 -7.62 -5.14 -19.21
CA THR A 408 -6.29 -4.64 -19.59
C THR A 408 -5.13 -5.46 -19.02
N ARG A 409 -5.40 -6.55 -18.31
CA ARG A 409 -4.40 -7.33 -17.56
C ARG A 409 -3.19 -7.72 -18.41
N ASP A 410 -3.44 -8.26 -19.59
CA ASP A 410 -2.41 -8.83 -20.47
C ASP A 410 -2.02 -7.86 -21.61
N PHE A 411 -2.31 -6.57 -21.48
CA PHE A 411 -1.99 -5.59 -22.51
C PHE A 411 -0.49 -5.27 -22.52
N ASN A 412 0.06 -5.15 -23.73
CA ASN A 412 1.38 -4.54 -23.92
C ASN A 412 1.30 -3.01 -23.70
N GLU A 413 2.44 -2.34 -23.68
CA GLU A 413 2.52 -0.92 -23.39
C GLU A 413 1.74 -0.04 -24.39
N ASP A 414 1.71 -0.39 -25.68
CA ASP A 414 0.93 0.34 -26.67
C ASP A 414 -0.57 0.23 -26.39
N ASN A 415 -1.05 -0.97 -26.10
CA ASN A 415 -2.45 -1.20 -25.74
C ASN A 415 -2.81 -0.57 -24.40
N LEU A 416 -1.90 -0.56 -23.43
CA LEU A 416 -2.11 0.16 -22.16
C LEU A 416 -2.29 1.66 -22.37
N LEU A 417 -1.47 2.30 -23.21
CA LEU A 417 -1.61 3.72 -23.50
C LEU A 417 -2.87 4.03 -24.31
N THR A 418 -3.24 3.15 -25.24
CA THR A 418 -4.51 3.27 -25.98
C THR A 418 -5.70 3.15 -25.02
N ALA A 419 -5.69 2.17 -24.11
CA ALA A 419 -6.71 2.03 -23.08
C ALA A 419 -6.76 3.24 -22.14
N ALA A 420 -5.61 3.75 -21.72
CA ALA A 420 -5.53 4.97 -20.92
C ALA A 420 -6.19 6.17 -21.61
N GLN A 421 -6.02 6.32 -22.93
CA GLN A 421 -6.68 7.36 -23.71
C GLN A 421 -8.20 7.15 -23.76
N VAL A 422 -8.66 5.92 -23.95
CA VAL A 422 -10.10 5.59 -23.90
C VAL A 422 -10.70 5.96 -22.53
N ALA A 423 -10.03 5.59 -21.45
CA ALA A 423 -10.48 5.92 -20.10
C ALA A 423 -10.53 7.45 -19.89
N PHE A 424 -9.51 8.17 -20.32
CA PHE A 424 -9.47 9.63 -20.24
C PHE A 424 -10.63 10.29 -21.00
N GLU A 425 -10.89 9.89 -22.23
CA GLU A 425 -11.98 10.43 -23.05
C GLU A 425 -13.38 10.14 -22.46
N ASN A 426 -13.50 9.07 -21.68
CA ASN A 426 -14.72 8.73 -20.95
C ASN A 426 -14.76 9.27 -19.51
N GLN A 427 -13.80 10.11 -19.11
CA GLN A 427 -13.68 10.67 -17.76
C GLN A 427 -13.48 9.60 -16.66
N PHE A 428 -13.00 8.43 -17.05
CA PHE A 428 -12.61 7.36 -16.15
C PHE A 428 -11.14 7.54 -15.71
N TYR A 429 -10.89 8.65 -15.04
CA TYR A 429 -9.54 9.20 -14.80
C TYR A 429 -8.64 8.28 -13.98
N ASP A 430 -9.15 7.64 -12.95
CA ASP A 430 -8.38 6.70 -12.15
C ASP A 430 -7.92 5.47 -12.96
N MET A 431 -8.72 5.01 -13.91
CA MET A 431 -8.32 3.92 -14.81
C MET A 431 -7.43 4.40 -15.95
N ALA A 432 -7.53 5.65 -16.37
CA ALA A 432 -6.54 6.26 -17.27
C ALA A 432 -5.16 6.26 -16.61
N ILE A 433 -5.08 6.72 -15.37
CA ILE A 433 -3.84 6.71 -14.58
C ILE A 433 -3.36 5.27 -14.36
N ASN A 434 -4.22 4.36 -13.93
CA ASN A 434 -3.87 2.95 -13.69
C ASN A 434 -3.22 2.31 -14.93
N SER A 435 -3.81 2.52 -16.11
CA SER A 435 -3.29 1.95 -17.36
C SER A 435 -1.97 2.60 -17.76
N ALA A 436 -1.85 3.93 -17.64
CA ALA A 436 -0.61 4.65 -17.97
C ALA A 436 0.54 4.34 -17.00
N ASP A 437 0.24 4.16 -15.71
CA ASP A 437 1.25 3.83 -14.69
C ASP A 437 1.93 2.49 -14.93
N ARG A 438 1.29 1.58 -15.65
CA ARG A 438 1.79 0.23 -15.92
C ARG A 438 2.78 0.15 -17.07
N THR A 439 3.05 1.27 -17.77
CA THR A 439 4.07 1.33 -18.80
C THR A 439 5.43 1.72 -18.22
N GLU A 440 6.52 1.13 -18.71
CA GLU A 440 7.88 1.38 -18.23
C GLU A 440 8.76 2.11 -19.24
N ARG A 441 8.65 1.75 -20.51
CA ARG A 441 9.48 2.27 -21.61
C ARG A 441 8.75 3.32 -22.44
N LYS A 442 7.45 3.09 -22.69
CA LYS A 442 6.62 4.00 -23.47
C LYS A 442 5.81 4.87 -22.51
N LEU A 443 6.27 6.09 -22.30
CA LEU A 443 5.73 6.95 -21.26
C LEU A 443 4.87 8.05 -21.88
N ASN A 444 3.65 8.18 -21.37
CA ASN A 444 2.81 9.34 -21.59
C ASN A 444 2.55 10.00 -20.22
N TYR A 445 3.33 11.04 -19.93
CA TYR A 445 3.24 11.73 -18.65
C TYR A 445 1.93 12.48 -18.47
N ASN A 446 1.29 12.94 -19.54
CA ASN A 446 -0.01 13.62 -19.47
C ASN A 446 -1.14 12.67 -19.03
N LEU A 447 -1.08 11.38 -19.40
CA LEU A 447 -2.03 10.37 -18.95
C LEU A 447 -1.70 9.82 -17.57
N ARG A 448 -0.42 9.75 -17.25
CA ARG A 448 0.07 9.29 -15.93
C ARG A 448 -0.18 10.31 -14.83
N TYR A 449 -0.01 11.60 -15.14
CA TYR A 449 -0.23 12.75 -14.26
C TYR A 449 -1.29 13.67 -14.87
N LEU A 450 -2.53 13.18 -14.87
CA LEU A 450 -3.67 13.94 -15.38
C LEU A 450 -3.85 15.25 -14.59
N SER A 451 -4.28 16.29 -15.30
CA SER A 451 -4.61 17.58 -14.70
C SER A 451 -6.03 18.06 -15.07
N PRO A 452 -7.07 17.26 -14.83
CA PRO A 452 -8.44 17.69 -15.02
C PRO A 452 -8.80 18.81 -14.05
N PHE A 453 -9.82 19.60 -14.37
CA PHE A 453 -10.30 20.72 -13.53
C PHE A 453 -9.23 21.78 -13.27
N LYS A 454 -8.33 22.01 -14.24
CA LYS A 454 -7.12 22.83 -14.05
C LYS A 454 -7.45 24.28 -13.69
N GLU A 455 -8.41 24.88 -14.35
CA GLU A 455 -8.81 26.26 -14.08
C GLU A 455 -9.25 26.44 -12.61
N THR A 456 -10.14 25.59 -12.13
CA THR A 456 -10.64 25.62 -10.76
C THR A 456 -9.52 25.35 -9.74
N THR A 457 -8.72 24.33 -9.99
CA THR A 457 -7.66 23.91 -9.07
C THR A 457 -6.57 24.98 -8.93
N VAL A 458 -6.09 25.53 -10.06
CA VAL A 458 -5.08 26.58 -10.07
C VAL A 458 -5.61 27.86 -9.40
N ARG A 459 -6.86 28.23 -9.67
CA ARG A 459 -7.51 29.38 -9.05
C ARG A 459 -7.51 29.29 -7.52
N TYR A 460 -8.00 28.18 -6.97
CA TYR A 460 -8.05 28.01 -5.52
C TYR A 460 -6.66 27.84 -4.87
N ALA A 461 -5.74 27.18 -5.54
CA ALA A 461 -4.35 27.10 -5.10
C ALA A 461 -3.72 28.49 -4.99
N SER A 462 -3.93 29.34 -6.01
CA SER A 462 -3.44 30.73 -6.04
C SER A 462 -4.07 31.58 -4.95
N GLN A 463 -5.39 31.48 -4.75
CA GLN A 463 -6.11 32.18 -3.66
C GLN A 463 -5.61 31.76 -2.28
N ALA A 464 -5.30 30.48 -2.10
CA ALA A 464 -4.78 29.95 -0.85
C ALA A 464 -3.26 30.22 -0.66
N GLY A 465 -2.57 30.67 -1.69
CA GLY A 465 -1.13 30.94 -1.66
C GLY A 465 -0.27 29.67 -1.59
N ILE A 466 -0.73 28.58 -2.18
CA ILE A 466 -0.01 27.30 -2.22
C ILE A 466 0.27 26.86 -3.66
N ASP A 467 1.27 25.99 -3.81
CA ASP A 467 1.73 25.47 -5.10
C ASP A 467 0.67 24.57 -5.75
N PRO A 468 0.19 24.88 -6.97
CA PRO A 468 -0.74 24.01 -7.69
C PRO A 468 -0.21 22.60 -7.92
N ALA A 469 1.09 22.42 -8.12
CA ALA A 469 1.70 21.10 -8.28
C ALA A 469 1.54 20.24 -7.02
N TRP A 470 1.68 20.83 -5.86
CA TRP A 470 1.42 20.16 -4.59
C TRP A 470 -0.05 19.76 -4.42
N VAL A 471 -0.97 20.66 -4.78
CA VAL A 471 -2.41 20.37 -4.77
C VAL A 471 -2.74 19.18 -5.69
N TYR A 472 -2.23 19.18 -6.92
CA TYR A 472 -2.43 18.07 -7.85
C TYR A 472 -1.81 16.77 -7.36
N GLY A 473 -0.63 16.83 -6.77
CA GLY A 473 0.01 15.67 -6.16
C GLY A 473 -0.85 15.02 -5.08
N LEU A 474 -1.49 15.85 -4.26
CA LEU A 474 -2.40 15.40 -3.22
C LEU A 474 -3.71 14.83 -3.81
N ILE A 475 -4.35 15.50 -4.75
CA ILE A 475 -5.58 15.00 -5.38
C ILE A 475 -5.34 13.65 -6.06
N ARG A 476 -4.22 13.49 -6.78
CA ARG A 476 -3.86 12.22 -7.41
C ARG A 476 -3.76 11.10 -6.37
N GLN A 477 -3.17 11.37 -5.22
CA GLN A 477 -3.04 10.39 -4.14
C GLN A 477 -4.38 10.10 -3.45
N GLU A 478 -5.21 11.13 -3.23
CA GLU A 478 -6.47 10.99 -2.50
C GLU A 478 -7.56 10.26 -3.30
N SER A 479 -7.73 10.60 -4.56
CA SER A 479 -8.88 10.13 -5.33
C SER A 479 -8.57 9.68 -6.75
N ARG A 480 -7.38 9.97 -7.26
CA ARG A 480 -7.09 9.86 -8.70
C ARG A 480 -8.16 10.53 -9.57
N PHE A 481 -8.68 11.67 -9.09
CA PHE A 481 -9.68 12.51 -9.76
C PHE A 481 -11.08 11.90 -9.85
N VAL A 482 -11.41 10.95 -8.99
CA VAL A 482 -12.78 10.43 -8.85
C VAL A 482 -13.60 11.40 -8.01
N MET A 483 -14.52 12.16 -8.65
CA MET A 483 -15.34 13.18 -7.96
C MET A 483 -16.23 12.61 -6.86
N GLY A 484 -16.78 11.43 -7.07
CA GLY A 484 -17.64 10.74 -6.11
C GLY A 484 -16.88 9.79 -5.18
N ALA A 485 -15.57 9.91 -5.06
CA ALA A 485 -14.79 9.05 -4.18
C ALA A 485 -15.23 9.19 -2.72
N GLN A 486 -15.42 8.05 -2.06
CA GLN A 486 -15.77 7.98 -0.66
C GLN A 486 -14.89 6.93 0.02
N SER A 487 -14.21 7.33 1.09
CA SER A 487 -13.45 6.38 1.90
C SER A 487 -14.35 5.57 2.84
N SER A 488 -13.84 4.48 3.38
CA SER A 488 -14.55 3.66 4.36
C SER A 488 -14.89 4.41 5.65
N VAL A 489 -14.14 5.46 5.97
CA VAL A 489 -14.39 6.32 7.14
C VAL A 489 -15.21 7.58 6.80
N GLY A 490 -15.63 7.73 5.55
CA GLY A 490 -16.56 8.77 5.11
C GLY A 490 -15.91 10.02 4.53
N ALA A 491 -14.61 10.04 4.25
CA ALA A 491 -13.99 11.14 3.50
C ALA A 491 -14.56 11.24 2.09
N GLN A 492 -14.73 12.46 1.57
CA GLN A 492 -15.53 12.74 0.38
C GLN A 492 -14.73 13.46 -0.72
N GLY A 493 -14.94 13.00 -1.94
CA GLY A 493 -14.62 13.74 -3.16
C GLY A 493 -13.14 13.72 -3.55
N LEU A 494 -12.79 14.64 -4.43
CA LEU A 494 -11.46 14.74 -5.05
C LEU A 494 -10.33 14.85 -4.03
N MET A 495 -10.53 15.61 -2.98
CA MET A 495 -9.52 15.88 -1.95
C MET A 495 -9.80 15.13 -0.64
N GLN A 496 -10.78 14.23 -0.62
CA GLN A 496 -11.09 13.36 0.53
C GLN A 496 -11.24 14.14 1.84
N VAL A 497 -12.09 15.14 1.84
CA VAL A 497 -12.38 15.96 3.03
C VAL A 497 -13.46 15.28 3.87
N MET A 498 -13.21 15.16 5.17
CA MET A 498 -14.21 14.62 6.10
C MET A 498 -15.39 15.58 6.27
N PRO A 499 -16.65 15.10 6.36
CA PRO A 499 -17.82 15.97 6.55
C PRO A 499 -17.71 16.88 7.77
N ALA A 500 -17.14 16.41 8.88
CA ALA A 500 -16.93 17.24 10.07
C ALA A 500 -15.94 18.38 9.78
N THR A 501 -14.86 18.11 9.09
CA THR A 501 -13.86 19.10 8.65
C THR A 501 -14.50 20.10 7.67
N ALA A 502 -15.33 19.61 6.74
CA ALA A 502 -16.05 20.47 5.80
C ALA A 502 -16.97 21.47 6.51
N ARG A 503 -17.70 21.06 7.54
CA ARG A 503 -18.53 21.96 8.35
C ARG A 503 -17.71 23.05 9.04
N GLU A 504 -16.56 22.69 9.59
CA GLU A 504 -15.64 23.64 10.23
C GLU A 504 -15.11 24.65 9.20
N ILE A 505 -14.64 24.18 8.06
CA ILE A 505 -14.12 25.04 6.99
C ILE A 505 -15.21 25.95 6.46
N ALA A 506 -16.37 25.42 6.17
CA ALA A 506 -17.52 26.18 5.65
C ALA A 506 -17.90 27.35 6.56
N GLY A 507 -17.92 27.14 7.87
CA GLY A 507 -18.14 28.19 8.86
C GLY A 507 -17.07 29.28 8.86
N LYS A 508 -15.82 28.92 8.55
CA LYS A 508 -14.69 29.88 8.51
C LYS A 508 -14.63 30.71 7.22
N ILE A 509 -15.06 30.15 6.11
CA ILE A 509 -14.92 30.80 4.79
C ILE A 509 -16.25 31.21 4.15
N GLY A 510 -17.34 31.11 4.89
CA GLY A 510 -18.66 31.61 4.45
C GLY A 510 -19.25 30.82 3.28
N MET A 511 -19.15 29.50 3.30
CA MET A 511 -19.77 28.64 2.30
C MET A 511 -20.67 27.58 2.95
N SER A 512 -21.54 26.93 2.17
CA SER A 512 -22.36 25.82 2.66
C SER A 512 -21.52 24.54 2.78
N SER A 513 -21.72 23.79 3.87
CA SER A 513 -21.05 22.49 4.04
C SER A 513 -21.48 21.46 2.98
N SER A 514 -22.66 21.63 2.36
CA SER A 514 -23.14 20.78 1.26
C SER A 514 -22.31 20.91 -0.02
N GLU A 515 -21.55 21.99 -0.17
CA GLU A 515 -20.64 22.18 -1.32
C GLU A 515 -19.46 21.20 -1.29
N LEU A 516 -19.26 20.48 -0.17
CA LEU A 516 -18.33 19.34 -0.09
C LEU A 516 -18.53 18.33 -1.23
N TYR A 517 -19.77 18.12 -1.66
CA TYR A 517 -20.15 17.13 -2.67
C TYR A 517 -20.08 17.65 -4.10
N THR A 518 -19.68 18.88 -4.29
CA THR A 518 -19.43 19.47 -5.62
C THR A 518 -17.93 19.47 -5.94
N MET A 519 -17.58 19.44 -7.20
CA MET A 519 -16.18 19.54 -7.64
C MET A 519 -15.55 20.85 -7.16
N ASP A 520 -16.22 21.96 -7.40
CA ASP A 520 -15.72 23.30 -7.03
C ASP A 520 -15.55 23.45 -5.52
N GLY A 521 -16.58 23.10 -4.75
CA GLY A 521 -16.57 23.21 -3.29
C GLY A 521 -15.56 22.28 -2.63
N ASN A 522 -15.41 21.06 -3.13
CA ASN A 522 -14.44 20.10 -2.61
C ASN A 522 -12.99 20.57 -2.80
N ILE A 523 -12.65 21.06 -3.99
CA ILE A 523 -11.33 21.63 -4.27
C ILE A 523 -11.08 22.88 -3.43
N ARG A 524 -12.08 23.76 -3.29
CA ARG A 524 -11.96 24.96 -2.44
C ARG A 524 -11.70 24.62 -0.98
N MET A 525 -12.46 23.69 -0.41
CA MET A 525 -12.27 23.23 0.97
C MET A 525 -10.92 22.55 1.18
N GLY A 526 -10.54 21.65 0.27
CA GLY A 526 -9.29 20.90 0.35
C GLY A 526 -8.06 21.80 0.25
N THR A 527 -8.03 22.75 -0.68
CA THR A 527 -6.93 23.71 -0.83
C THR A 527 -6.83 24.66 0.36
N TRP A 528 -7.96 25.11 0.89
CA TRP A 528 -7.97 25.89 2.11
C TRP A 528 -7.37 25.10 3.29
N TYR A 529 -7.76 23.82 3.42
CA TYR A 529 -7.26 22.95 4.49
C TYR A 529 -5.76 22.65 4.36
N MET A 530 -5.26 22.45 3.15
CA MET A 530 -3.82 22.32 2.89
C MET A 530 -3.06 23.58 3.34
N ALA A 531 -3.54 24.75 2.97
CA ALA A 531 -2.93 26.03 3.35
C ALA A 531 -2.98 26.25 4.86
N ASP A 532 -4.10 25.93 5.50
CA ASP A 532 -4.26 26.02 6.95
C ASP A 532 -3.33 25.07 7.69
N ALA A 533 -3.22 23.83 7.25
CA ALA A 533 -2.28 22.87 7.79
C ALA A 533 -0.83 23.37 7.67
N LYS A 534 -0.46 23.92 6.53
CA LYS A 534 0.87 24.50 6.31
C LYS A 534 1.15 25.66 7.27
N ARG A 535 0.21 26.60 7.46
CA ARG A 535 0.34 27.70 8.42
C ARG A 535 0.54 27.21 9.85
N ARG A 536 -0.24 26.23 10.28
CA ARG A 536 -0.19 25.63 11.62
C ARG A 536 1.08 24.83 11.87
N LEU A 537 1.72 24.35 10.82
CA LEU A 537 2.88 23.46 10.87
C LEU A 537 4.15 24.17 10.36
N GLN A 538 4.36 25.39 10.83
CA GLN A 538 5.59 26.17 10.63
C GLN A 538 5.92 26.45 9.15
N ASN A 539 4.89 26.57 8.31
CA ASN A 539 5.01 26.73 6.85
C ASN A 539 5.77 25.58 6.17
N ASN A 540 5.79 24.42 6.78
CA ASN A 540 6.47 23.24 6.23
C ASN A 540 5.51 22.36 5.43
N GLU A 541 5.80 22.19 4.14
CA GLU A 541 4.95 21.47 3.21
C GLU A 541 4.93 19.94 3.50
N VAL A 542 6.06 19.38 3.93
CA VAL A 542 6.14 17.95 4.31
C VAL A 542 5.29 17.66 5.54
N MET A 543 5.41 18.49 6.57
CA MET A 543 4.57 18.37 7.76
C MET A 543 3.08 18.58 7.45
N ALA A 544 2.77 19.56 6.59
CA ALA A 544 1.41 19.84 6.15
C ALA A 544 0.81 18.64 5.41
N THR A 545 1.58 17.98 4.57
CA THR A 545 1.16 16.75 3.88
C THR A 545 0.87 15.62 4.86
N ALA A 546 1.76 15.39 5.84
CA ALA A 546 1.53 14.42 6.91
C ALA A 546 0.29 14.79 7.75
N GLY A 547 0.14 16.06 8.07
CA GLY A 547 -0.97 16.59 8.85
C GLY A 547 -2.31 16.52 8.13
N TYR A 548 -2.33 16.64 6.80
CA TYR A 548 -3.53 16.46 6.00
C TYR A 548 -4.10 15.05 6.14
N ASN A 549 -3.23 14.03 6.10
CA ASN A 549 -3.62 12.62 6.22
C ASN A 549 -3.86 12.19 7.67
N ALA A 550 -2.96 12.54 8.60
CA ALA A 550 -2.98 12.02 9.96
C ALA A 550 -3.40 13.03 11.04
N GLY A 551 -3.61 14.27 10.67
CA GLY A 551 -3.92 15.38 11.57
C GLY A 551 -2.67 16.17 12.00
N PRO A 552 -2.82 17.52 12.16
CA PRO A 552 -1.68 18.40 12.50
C PRO A 552 -1.00 18.06 13.83
N GLY A 553 -1.75 17.56 14.81
CA GLY A 553 -1.21 17.17 16.11
C GLY A 553 -0.19 16.04 16.00
N ARG A 554 -0.50 15.01 15.22
CA ARG A 554 0.43 13.90 14.96
C ARG A 554 1.66 14.35 14.18
N ALA A 555 1.48 15.18 13.16
CA ALA A 555 2.60 15.72 12.40
C ALA A 555 3.61 16.47 13.30
N ARG A 556 3.12 17.26 14.27
CA ARG A 556 3.98 17.89 15.31
C ARG A 556 4.64 16.86 16.22
N ASN A 557 3.91 15.85 16.66
CA ASN A 557 4.44 14.82 17.55
C ASN A 557 5.56 14.00 16.90
N TRP A 558 5.61 13.96 15.59
CA TRP A 558 6.65 13.25 14.83
C TRP A 558 7.89 14.11 14.53
N GLN A 559 7.90 15.37 14.92
CA GLN A 559 9.12 16.20 14.84
C GLN A 559 10.19 15.68 15.80
N ALA A 560 11.46 15.77 15.37
CA ALA A 560 12.60 15.58 16.25
C ALA A 560 12.83 16.83 17.12
N SER A 561 13.69 16.73 18.13
CA SER A 561 14.08 17.87 18.96
C SER A 561 14.89 18.93 18.20
N THR A 562 15.59 18.49 17.16
CA THR A 562 16.40 19.35 16.27
C THR A 562 15.87 19.28 14.84
N PRO A 563 16.24 20.23 13.96
CA PRO A 563 15.86 20.15 12.55
C PRO A 563 16.29 18.84 11.92
N LEU A 564 15.42 18.26 11.08
CA LEU A 564 15.60 16.95 10.45
C LEU A 564 15.36 17.06 8.95
N GLU A 565 16.20 16.42 8.15
CA GLU A 565 15.98 16.29 6.71
C GLU A 565 14.56 15.77 6.42
N GLY A 566 13.84 16.40 5.49
CA GLY A 566 12.45 16.07 5.20
C GLY A 566 12.24 14.61 4.79
N ALA A 567 13.20 14.04 4.02
CA ALA A 567 13.14 12.64 3.64
C ALA A 567 13.27 11.69 4.84
N ILE A 568 14.08 12.05 5.84
CA ILE A 568 14.23 11.27 7.07
C ILE A 568 12.98 11.40 7.94
N TYR A 569 12.43 12.60 8.07
CA TYR A 569 11.14 12.80 8.75
C TYR A 569 10.07 11.90 8.14
N ALA A 570 9.89 11.93 6.82
CA ALA A 570 8.91 11.13 6.11
C ALA A 570 9.10 9.64 6.33
N GLU A 571 10.35 9.13 6.19
CA GLU A 571 10.65 7.70 6.34
C GLU A 571 10.43 7.20 7.77
N THR A 572 10.52 8.05 8.76
CA THR A 572 10.38 7.68 10.17
C THR A 572 9.01 8.00 10.76
N ILE A 573 8.03 8.32 9.93
CA ILE A 573 6.62 8.40 10.33
C ILE A 573 6.13 7.02 10.77
N PRO A 574 5.58 6.88 12.01
CA PRO A 574 5.20 5.57 12.56
C PRO A 574 4.03 4.91 11.84
N PHE A 575 3.12 5.71 11.26
CA PHE A 575 1.98 5.20 10.50
C PHE A 575 2.41 4.86 9.08
N THR A 576 2.33 3.60 8.72
CA THR A 576 2.70 3.11 7.38
C THR A 576 1.94 3.84 6.28
N GLU A 577 0.64 4.01 6.45
CA GLU A 577 -0.19 4.75 5.50
C GLU A 577 0.30 6.19 5.30
N THR A 578 0.52 6.94 6.38
CA THR A 578 0.94 8.33 6.30
C THR A 578 2.37 8.45 5.76
N ARG A 579 3.26 7.54 6.14
CA ARG A 579 4.62 7.47 5.61
C ARG A 579 4.62 7.31 4.09
N ASP A 580 3.85 6.39 3.58
CA ASP A 580 3.71 6.16 2.13
C ASP A 580 3.00 7.32 1.44
N TYR A 581 1.97 7.86 2.07
CA TYR A 581 1.22 9.01 1.57
C TYR A 581 2.12 10.23 1.33
N VAL A 582 2.91 10.62 2.32
CA VAL A 582 3.83 11.77 2.20
C VAL A 582 4.82 11.57 1.05
N LYS A 583 5.43 10.40 0.97
CA LYS A 583 6.37 10.08 -0.12
C LYS A 583 5.71 10.16 -1.49
N LYS A 584 4.51 9.61 -1.63
CA LYS A 584 3.77 9.62 -2.89
C LYS A 584 3.30 11.02 -3.30
N VAL A 585 2.72 11.78 -2.38
CA VAL A 585 2.26 13.15 -2.65
C VAL A 585 3.42 14.04 -3.09
N MET A 586 4.54 13.99 -2.39
CA MET A 586 5.69 14.84 -2.70
C MET A 586 6.37 14.44 -4.03
N THR A 587 6.41 13.15 -4.33
CA THR A 587 6.88 12.66 -5.65
C THR A 587 5.95 13.12 -6.76
N ASN A 588 4.64 12.95 -6.59
CA ASN A 588 3.64 13.44 -7.55
C ASN A 588 3.79 14.94 -7.79
N ALA A 589 3.92 15.72 -6.72
CA ALA A 589 4.09 17.18 -6.81
C ALA A 589 5.30 17.56 -7.66
N THR A 590 6.40 16.83 -7.53
CA THR A 590 7.62 17.07 -8.31
C THR A 590 7.40 16.78 -9.80
N TYR A 591 6.68 15.72 -10.15
CA TYR A 591 6.28 15.42 -11.53
C TYR A 591 5.32 16.46 -12.09
N TYR A 592 4.30 16.89 -11.33
CA TYR A 592 3.39 17.93 -11.76
C TYR A 592 4.07 19.28 -11.99
N ALA A 593 5.01 19.66 -11.13
CA ALA A 593 5.79 20.88 -11.31
C ALA A 593 6.57 20.87 -12.64
N SER A 594 7.16 19.73 -12.99
CA SER A 594 7.82 19.55 -14.29
C SER A 594 6.84 19.68 -15.45
N LEU A 595 5.66 19.07 -15.36
CA LEU A 595 4.61 19.16 -16.39
C LEU A 595 4.04 20.56 -16.55
N PHE A 596 3.94 21.33 -15.47
CA PHE A 596 3.44 22.71 -15.50
C PHE A 596 4.51 23.73 -15.89
N ASN A 597 5.72 23.28 -16.24
CA ASN A 597 6.87 24.12 -16.55
C ASN A 597 7.20 25.12 -15.43
N GLU A 598 6.96 24.74 -14.20
CA GLU A 598 7.40 25.50 -13.03
C GLU A 598 8.94 25.47 -12.90
N PRO A 599 9.53 26.43 -12.20
CA PRO A 599 10.96 26.36 -11.88
C PRO A 599 11.31 25.02 -11.27
N GLN A 600 12.32 24.35 -11.85
CA GLN A 600 12.63 22.96 -11.46
C GLN A 600 13.24 22.90 -10.05
N THR A 601 12.43 22.52 -9.11
CA THR A 601 12.86 22.15 -7.75
C THR A 601 13.01 20.64 -7.70
N SER A 602 14.16 20.16 -7.24
CA SER A 602 14.36 18.73 -7.04
C SER A 602 13.42 18.19 -5.95
N LEU A 603 13.18 16.88 -5.95
CA LEU A 603 12.40 16.25 -4.88
C LEU A 603 13.10 16.45 -3.51
N LYS A 604 14.42 16.33 -3.46
CA LYS A 604 15.17 16.58 -2.24
C LYS A 604 15.01 18.01 -1.71
N GLN A 605 15.03 19.00 -2.60
CA GLN A 605 14.78 20.41 -2.23
C GLN A 605 13.33 20.62 -1.79
N ARG A 606 12.35 20.01 -2.47
CA ARG A 606 10.95 20.09 -2.09
C ARG A 606 10.68 19.45 -0.72
N MET A 607 11.34 18.34 -0.42
CA MET A 607 11.29 17.74 0.91
C MET A 607 11.94 18.62 1.98
N GLY A 608 13.00 19.30 1.65
CA GLY A 608 13.66 20.29 2.50
C GLY A 608 14.04 19.78 3.88
N THR A 609 13.90 20.63 4.86
CA THR A 609 14.18 20.35 6.27
C THR A 609 12.93 20.60 7.11
N VAL A 610 12.56 19.64 7.94
CA VAL A 610 11.50 19.77 8.93
C VAL A 610 12.09 20.42 10.18
N PRO A 611 11.50 21.51 10.69
CA PRO A 611 12.01 22.18 11.88
C PRO A 611 11.91 21.29 13.11
N GLY A 612 12.77 21.53 14.08
CA GLY A 612 12.72 20.88 15.38
C GLY A 612 11.54 21.35 16.23
N ARG A 613 11.23 20.60 17.28
CA ARG A 613 10.25 21.02 18.29
C ARG A 613 10.80 22.21 19.08
N TYR A 614 9.92 23.13 19.38
CA TYR A 614 10.18 24.23 20.33
C TYR A 614 9.68 23.83 21.69
#